data_a85e23373fc49d95914532bf9888037d
#
_entry.id   a85e23373fc49d95914532bf9888037d
#
_cell.length_a   1.000
_cell.length_b   1.000
_cell.length_c   1.000
_cell.angle_alpha   90.00
_cell.angle_beta   90.00
_cell.angle_gamma   90.00
#
_symmetry.space_group_name_H-M   'P 1'
#
loop_
_entity.id
_entity.type
_entity.pdbx_description
1 polymer ?
#
loop_
_entity_poly.entity_id
_entity_poly.type
_entity_poly.pdbx_seq_one_letter_code
_entity_poly.pdbx_strand_id
1 'polypeptide(L)'
;MNFGAKDSQVQQALLDMSTSAQIKDSLNLGGALLREIGGVGRLHKPKVEQAGFAVLKAPDIPSVLVETAFISNPNEEAKLSDPNYQDSMADALVKGLQKYFERNPPLARKRST
;
A
#
# COMPACT_ATOMS: atom_id res chain seq x y z
N MET A 1 -1.82 -21.31 33.59
CA MET A 1 -0.61 -20.49 33.44
C MET A 1 -1.00 -19.04 33.50
N ASN A 2 -0.53 -18.36 34.52
CA ASN A 2 -0.88 -16.96 34.71
C ASN A 2 0.08 -16.09 33.90
N PHE A 3 -0.39 -15.49 32.84
CA PHE A 3 0.37 -14.48 32.12
C PHE A 3 0.38 -13.21 32.94
N GLY A 4 1.50 -12.90 33.56
CA GLY A 4 1.67 -11.66 34.29
C GLY A 4 1.68 -10.43 33.38
N ALA A 5 1.63 -9.24 33.99
CA ALA A 5 1.72 -7.97 33.25
C ALA A 5 2.94 -7.89 32.33
N LYS A 6 4.04 -8.58 32.68
CA LYS A 6 5.26 -8.65 31.88
C LYS A 6 5.04 -9.32 30.52
N ASP A 7 4.27 -10.40 30.45
CA ASP A 7 3.96 -11.08 29.18
C ASP A 7 3.04 -10.23 28.30
N SER A 8 2.10 -9.50 28.88
CA SER A 8 1.25 -8.58 28.17
C SER A 8 2.04 -7.42 27.55
N GLN A 9 3.05 -6.92 28.25
CA GLN A 9 3.94 -5.87 27.76
C GLN A 9 4.81 -6.38 26.59
N VAL A 10 5.30 -7.61 26.67
CA VAL A 10 6.07 -8.24 25.58
C VAL A 10 5.19 -8.43 24.35
N GLN A 11 3.96 -8.92 24.51
CA GLN A 11 3.01 -9.06 23.41
C GLN A 11 2.69 -7.72 22.77
N GLN A 12 2.46 -6.68 23.55
CA GLN A 12 2.18 -5.34 23.04
C GLN A 12 3.38 -4.80 22.26
N ALA A 13 4.61 -4.99 22.76
CA ALA A 13 5.82 -4.58 22.07
C ALA A 13 5.98 -5.29 20.71
N LEU A 14 5.69 -6.59 20.65
CA LEU A 14 5.74 -7.35 19.40
C LEU A 14 4.70 -6.86 18.39
N LEU A 15 3.47 -6.57 18.84
CA LEU A 15 2.42 -6.00 17.99
C LEU A 15 2.81 -4.62 17.47
N ASP A 16 3.37 -3.77 18.32
CA ASP A 16 3.81 -2.42 17.94
C ASP A 16 4.95 -2.50 16.91
N MET A 17 5.88 -3.41 17.07
CA MET A 17 6.97 -3.64 16.10
C MET A 17 6.43 -4.13 14.77
N SER A 18 5.51 -5.09 14.79
CA SER A 18 4.86 -5.62 13.58
C SER A 18 4.09 -4.53 12.84
N THR A 19 3.33 -3.72 13.58
CA THR A 19 2.57 -2.60 13.01
C THR A 19 3.49 -1.55 12.41
N SER A 20 4.60 -1.21 13.07
CA SER A 20 5.58 -0.25 12.57
C SER A 20 6.25 -0.74 11.29
N ALA A 21 6.62 -2.02 11.22
CA ALA A 21 7.17 -2.63 10.03
C ALA A 21 6.16 -2.63 8.87
N GLN A 22 4.91 -2.97 9.14
CA GLN A 22 3.83 -2.94 8.16
C GLN A 22 3.60 -1.52 7.62
N ILE A 23 3.61 -0.51 8.48
CA ILE A 23 3.47 0.90 8.07
C ILE A 23 4.63 1.30 7.16
N LYS A 24 5.86 0.97 7.52
CA LYS A 24 7.04 1.26 6.71
C LYS A 24 6.95 0.59 5.34
N ASP A 25 6.58 -0.66 5.29
CA ASP A 25 6.42 -1.41 4.04
C ASP A 25 5.29 -0.84 3.20
N SER A 26 4.18 -0.43 3.82
CA SER A 26 3.06 0.21 3.15
C SER A 26 3.46 1.57 2.53
N LEU A 27 4.25 2.37 3.25
CA LEU A 27 4.76 3.63 2.73
C LEU A 27 5.71 3.43 1.56
N ASN A 28 6.56 2.41 1.61
CA ASN A 28 7.46 2.05 0.51
C ASN A 28 6.68 1.58 -0.72
N LEU A 29 5.68 0.73 -0.51
CA LEU A 29 4.77 0.29 -1.58
C LEU A 29 4.04 1.49 -2.19
N GLY A 30 3.47 2.35 -1.36
CA GLY A 30 2.76 3.55 -1.80
C GLY A 30 3.67 4.48 -2.61
N GLY A 31 4.91 4.65 -2.20
CA GLY A 31 5.90 5.45 -2.93
C GLY A 31 6.21 4.87 -4.30
N ALA A 32 6.35 3.56 -4.42
CA ALA A 32 6.58 2.88 -5.69
C ALA A 32 5.40 3.06 -6.65
N LEU A 33 4.18 2.89 -6.15
CA LEU A 33 2.95 3.10 -6.92
C LEU A 33 2.81 4.56 -7.36
N LEU A 34 3.06 5.49 -6.46
CA LEU A 34 2.90 6.92 -6.71
C LEU A 34 3.84 7.40 -7.82
N ARG A 35 5.08 6.92 -7.86
CA ARG A 35 6.04 7.25 -8.91
C ARG A 35 5.54 6.83 -10.28
N GLU A 36 4.95 5.64 -10.41
CA GLU A 36 4.42 5.16 -11.67
C GLU A 36 3.12 5.88 -12.06
N ILE A 37 2.24 6.13 -11.12
CA ILE A 37 0.98 6.86 -11.35
C ILE A 37 1.26 8.29 -11.80
N GLY A 38 2.30 8.92 -11.27
CA GLY A 38 2.72 10.26 -11.69
C GLY A 38 3.07 10.37 -13.17
N GLY A 39 3.45 9.27 -13.82
CA GLY A 39 3.69 9.21 -15.26
C GLY A 39 2.41 9.13 -16.09
N VAL A 40 1.28 8.77 -15.50
CA VAL A 40 -0.01 8.64 -16.19
C VAL A 40 -0.77 9.96 -16.20
N GLY A 41 -0.71 10.72 -15.11
CA GLY A 41 -1.46 11.95 -14.99
C GLY A 41 -1.03 12.79 -13.80
N ARG A 42 -1.73 13.92 -13.63
CA ARG A 42 -1.43 14.84 -12.54
C ARG A 42 -1.78 14.23 -11.20
N LEU A 43 -0.82 14.25 -10.28
CA LEU A 43 -1.07 13.85 -8.90
C LEU A 43 -1.76 14.98 -8.13
N HIS A 44 -2.80 14.65 -7.36
CA HIS A 44 -3.41 15.59 -6.43
C HIS A 44 -2.46 15.93 -5.30
N LYS A 45 -1.77 14.90 -4.80
CA LYS A 45 -0.74 15.04 -3.78
C LYS A 45 0.47 14.20 -4.18
N PRO A 46 1.66 14.80 -4.25
CA PRO A 46 2.87 14.08 -4.68
C PRO A 46 3.48 13.22 -3.59
N LYS A 47 2.80 13.03 -2.48
CA LYS A 47 3.27 12.27 -1.32
C LYS A 47 2.28 11.19 -0.92
N VAL A 48 2.81 10.09 -0.42
CA VAL A 48 2.01 9.10 0.30
C VAL A 48 1.62 9.67 1.65
N GLU A 49 0.33 9.59 1.97
CA GLU A 49 -0.19 10.03 3.26
C GLU A 49 -0.54 8.81 4.12
N GLN A 50 -0.18 8.89 5.38
CA GLN A 50 -0.59 7.91 6.37
C GLN A 50 -1.95 8.30 6.93
N ALA A 51 -2.89 7.34 6.94
CA ALA A 51 -4.21 7.55 7.51
C ALA A 51 -4.68 6.29 8.25
N GLY A 52 -5.48 6.50 9.28
CA GLY A 52 -5.98 5.41 10.11
C GLY A 52 -7.23 4.75 9.54
N PHE A 53 -7.20 4.29 8.30
CA PHE A 53 -8.32 3.58 7.70
C PHE A 53 -8.43 2.15 8.24
N ALA A 54 -9.61 1.78 8.71
CA ALA A 54 -9.86 0.45 9.26
C ALA A 54 -9.56 -0.66 8.25
N VAL A 55 -9.83 -0.43 6.97
CA VAL A 55 -9.58 -1.37 5.87
C VAL A 55 -8.09 -1.67 5.68
N LEU A 56 -7.19 -0.81 6.14
CA LEU A 56 -5.75 -0.96 5.99
C LEU A 56 -5.04 -1.45 7.27
N LYS A 57 -5.77 -2.00 8.21
CA LYS A 57 -5.21 -2.39 9.53
C LYS A 57 -4.76 -3.84 9.64
N ALA A 58 -4.45 -4.51 8.54
CA ALA A 58 -3.81 -5.82 8.61
C ALA A 58 -2.36 -5.65 9.10
N PRO A 59 -1.95 -6.27 10.23
CA PRO A 59 -0.65 -5.98 10.84
C PRO A 59 0.55 -6.57 10.11
N ASP A 60 0.33 -7.57 9.27
CA ASP A 60 1.37 -8.36 8.60
C ASP A 60 1.38 -8.16 7.07
N ILE A 61 0.50 -7.33 6.54
CA ILE A 61 0.37 -7.13 5.10
C ILE A 61 0.53 -5.64 4.78
N PRO A 62 1.47 -5.26 3.92
CA PRO A 62 1.53 -3.90 3.40
C PRO A 62 0.23 -3.55 2.68
N SER A 63 -0.35 -2.41 3.02
CA SER A 63 -1.67 -2.02 2.54
C SER A 63 -1.69 -0.57 2.11
N VAL A 64 -2.27 -0.29 0.95
CA VAL A 64 -2.34 1.04 0.35
C VAL A 64 -3.71 1.25 -0.27
N LEU A 65 -4.27 2.41 -0.06
CA LEU A 65 -5.46 2.87 -0.76
C LEU A 65 -5.02 3.83 -1.87
N VAL A 66 -5.39 3.51 -3.10
CA VAL A 66 -5.08 4.35 -4.26
C VAL A 66 -6.35 5.07 -4.71
N GLU A 67 -6.32 6.40 -4.63
CA GLU A 67 -7.39 7.23 -5.15
C GLU A 67 -7.04 7.67 -6.56
N THR A 68 -7.76 7.16 -7.56
CA THR A 68 -7.43 7.37 -8.97
C THR A 68 -7.99 8.66 -9.53
N ALA A 69 -9.08 9.19 -8.97
CA ALA A 69 -9.68 10.45 -9.39
C ALA A 69 -10.77 10.90 -8.41
N PHE A 70 -11.12 12.17 -8.45
CA PHE A 70 -12.26 12.71 -7.73
C PHE A 70 -13.46 12.83 -8.67
N ILE A 71 -14.49 12.00 -8.45
CA ILE A 71 -15.69 11.99 -9.30
C ILE A 71 -16.50 13.27 -9.24
N SER A 72 -16.26 14.12 -8.24
CA SER A 72 -16.87 15.46 -8.17
C SER A 72 -16.31 16.43 -9.21
N ASN A 73 -15.17 16.11 -9.84
CA ASN A 73 -14.59 16.88 -10.92
C ASN A 73 -14.97 16.25 -12.26
N PRO A 74 -15.73 16.96 -13.14
CA PRO A 74 -16.19 16.39 -14.41
C PRO A 74 -15.07 15.90 -15.33
N ASN A 75 -13.92 16.58 -15.34
CA ASN A 75 -12.79 16.20 -16.16
C ASN A 75 -12.15 14.88 -15.66
N GLU A 76 -12.08 14.70 -14.36
CA GLU A 76 -11.55 13.48 -13.77
C GLU A 76 -12.52 12.31 -13.92
N GLU A 77 -13.80 12.57 -13.77
CA GLU A 77 -14.85 11.57 -14.03
C GLU A 77 -14.77 11.08 -15.47
N ALA A 78 -14.62 11.99 -16.43
CA ALA A 78 -14.48 11.63 -17.85
C ALA A 78 -13.27 10.74 -18.10
N LYS A 79 -12.14 11.00 -17.44
CA LYS A 79 -10.94 10.14 -17.52
C LYS A 79 -11.19 8.74 -17.00
N LEU A 80 -11.91 8.59 -15.88
CA LEU A 80 -12.24 7.28 -15.33
C LEU A 80 -13.06 6.41 -16.29
N SER A 81 -13.84 7.05 -17.17
CA SER A 81 -14.65 6.36 -18.18
C SER A 81 -13.90 6.09 -19.48
N ASP A 82 -12.68 6.61 -19.62
CA ASP A 82 -11.84 6.42 -20.80
C ASP A 82 -11.04 5.12 -20.70
N PRO A 83 -11.25 4.15 -21.62
CA PRO A 83 -10.51 2.90 -21.59
C PRO A 83 -8.99 3.05 -21.68
N ASN A 84 -8.50 4.03 -22.44
CA ASN A 84 -7.08 4.29 -22.56
C ASN A 84 -6.47 4.76 -21.22
N TYR A 85 -7.18 5.62 -20.49
CA TYR A 85 -6.76 6.05 -19.18
C TYR A 85 -6.77 4.89 -18.18
N GLN A 86 -7.81 4.06 -18.22
CA GLN A 86 -7.93 2.88 -17.36
C GLN A 86 -6.76 1.92 -17.59
N ASP A 87 -6.41 1.65 -18.84
CA ASP A 87 -5.28 0.77 -19.19
C ASP A 87 -3.95 1.36 -18.72
N SER A 88 -3.75 2.66 -18.94
CA SER A 88 -2.52 3.34 -18.48
C SER A 88 -2.39 3.31 -16.97
N MET A 89 -3.48 3.50 -16.23
CA MET A 89 -3.49 3.44 -14.78
C MET A 89 -3.21 2.01 -14.29
N ALA A 90 -3.83 1.01 -14.90
CA ALA A 90 -3.60 -0.39 -14.57
C ALA A 90 -2.13 -0.78 -14.81
N ASP A 91 -1.56 -0.40 -15.93
CA ASP A 91 -0.15 -0.64 -16.24
C ASP A 91 0.78 0.04 -15.23
N ALA A 92 0.47 1.27 -14.83
CA ALA A 92 1.26 2.00 -13.84
C ALA A 92 1.22 1.29 -12.47
N LEU A 93 0.06 0.82 -12.04
CA LEU A 93 -0.08 0.06 -10.80
C LEU A 93 0.71 -1.24 -10.83
N VAL A 94 0.64 -1.98 -11.92
CA VAL A 94 1.40 -3.22 -12.10
C VAL A 94 2.91 -2.94 -12.05
N LYS A 95 3.38 -1.91 -12.75
CA LYS A 95 4.81 -1.53 -12.72
C LYS A 95 5.27 -1.13 -11.32
N GLY A 96 4.44 -0.38 -10.60
CA GLY A 96 4.74 0.00 -9.21
C GLY A 96 4.86 -1.21 -8.30
N LEU A 97 3.94 -2.18 -8.43
CA LEU A 97 3.99 -3.44 -7.69
C LEU A 97 5.25 -4.24 -8.05
N GLN A 98 5.57 -4.36 -9.33
CA GLN A 98 6.76 -5.07 -9.79
C GLN A 98 8.03 -4.47 -9.20
N LYS A 99 8.17 -3.15 -9.24
CA LYS A 99 9.33 -2.46 -8.66
C LYS A 99 9.42 -2.63 -7.17
N TYR A 100 8.28 -2.60 -6.47
CA TYR A 100 8.25 -2.87 -5.04
C TYR A 100 8.77 -4.27 -4.72
N PHE A 101 8.28 -5.29 -5.42
CA PHE A 101 8.69 -6.68 -5.17
C PHE A 101 10.11 -7.01 -5.65
N GLU A 102 10.66 -6.28 -6.60
CA GLU A 102 12.08 -6.38 -6.96
C GLU A 102 12.98 -5.98 -5.79
N ARG A 103 12.58 -4.95 -5.04
CA ARG A 103 13.33 -4.47 -3.86
C ARG A 103 12.99 -5.22 -2.58
N ASN A 104 11.81 -5.78 -2.51
CA ASN A 104 11.27 -6.48 -1.35
C ASN A 104 10.70 -7.82 -1.79
N PRO A 105 11.57 -8.78 -2.19
CA PRO A 105 11.08 -10.06 -2.67
C PRO A 105 10.31 -10.77 -1.57
N PRO A 106 9.17 -11.40 -1.91
CA PRO A 106 8.44 -12.20 -0.93
C PRO A 106 9.31 -13.32 -0.41
N LEU A 107 9.17 -13.62 0.89
CA LEU A 107 9.85 -14.75 1.50
C LEU A 107 9.50 -16.02 0.72
N ALA A 108 10.53 -16.73 0.26
CA ALA A 108 10.32 -17.99 -0.43
C ALA A 108 9.58 -18.95 0.51
N ARG A 109 8.34 -19.29 0.14
CA ARG A 109 7.65 -20.37 0.82
C ARG A 109 8.41 -21.66 0.53
N LYS A 110 8.94 -22.32 1.58
CA LYS A 110 9.35 -23.69 1.45
C LYS A 110 8.13 -24.49 0.98
N ARG A 111 8.15 -24.90 -0.29
CA ARG A 111 7.21 -25.92 -0.71
C ARG A 111 7.59 -27.18 0.02
N SER A 112 6.73 -27.62 0.93
CA SER A 112 6.76 -29.00 1.36
C SER A 112 6.35 -29.83 0.13
N THR A 113 7.31 -30.44 -0.49
CA THR A 113 7.04 -31.48 -1.47
C THR A 113 6.62 -32.74 -0.76
#